data_bcb24556e6f96b8697512b5109177873
#
_entry.id   bcb24556e6f96b8697512b5109177873
#
_cell.length_a   1.000
_cell.length_b   1.000
_cell.length_c   1.000
_cell.angle_alpha   90.00
_cell.angle_beta   90.00
_cell.angle_gamma   90.00
#
_symmetry.space_group_name_H-M   'P 1'
#
loop_
_entity.id
_entity.type
_entity.pdbx_description
1 polymer ?
#
loop_
_entity_poly.entity_id
_entity_poly.type
_entity_poly.pdbx_seq_one_letter_code
_entity_poly.pdbx_strand_id
1 'polypeptide(L)'
;MTWKKFSGEVIHSSILEEVEKAILRETENGYKLKVCIGTDSQVKSSHTDFATVIVLLREHHGGFMYIAQEKSTLKMGIKERMLLEVQKSIETAYSICDLLDIYDVDLEVHAD
;
A
#
# COMPACT_ATOMS: atom_id res chain seq x y z
N MET A 1 -8.14 4.06 -8.34
CA MET A 1 -8.06 3.76 -6.90
C MET A 1 -7.70 5.02 -6.14
N THR A 2 -8.45 5.37 -5.12
CA THR A 2 -8.18 6.57 -4.31
C THR A 2 -7.34 6.18 -3.09
N TRP A 3 -6.24 6.88 -2.90
CA TRP A 3 -5.34 6.66 -1.78
C TRP A 3 -5.55 7.74 -0.72
N LYS A 4 -5.40 7.35 0.54
CA LYS A 4 -5.52 8.24 1.71
C LYS A 4 -4.32 8.03 2.62
N LYS A 5 -3.97 9.08 3.37
CA LYS A 5 -3.05 8.96 4.49
C LYS A 5 -3.78 8.29 5.66
N PHE A 6 -3.03 7.79 6.65
CA PHE A 6 -3.62 7.17 7.84
C PHE A 6 -4.59 8.13 8.57
N SER A 7 -4.35 9.43 8.49
CA SER A 7 -5.24 10.46 9.06
C SER A 7 -6.60 10.56 8.37
N GLY A 8 -6.76 9.95 7.20
CA GLY A 8 -7.95 10.06 6.37
C GLY A 8 -7.85 11.11 5.28
N GLU A 9 -6.78 11.91 5.25
CA GLU A 9 -6.57 12.90 4.21
C GLU A 9 -6.41 12.25 2.85
N VAL A 10 -7.23 12.67 1.88
CA VAL A 10 -7.21 12.13 0.51
C VAL A 10 -5.98 12.67 -0.24
N ILE A 11 -5.30 11.76 -0.94
CA ILE A 11 -4.15 12.10 -1.78
C ILE A 11 -4.68 12.44 -3.17
N HIS A 12 -4.43 13.66 -3.64
CA HIS A 12 -4.91 14.16 -4.93
C HIS A 12 -3.91 13.97 -6.06
N SER A 13 -2.64 13.77 -5.76
CA SER A 13 -1.61 13.39 -6.75
C SER A 13 -1.66 11.88 -6.98
N SER A 14 -0.89 11.38 -7.97
CA SER A 14 -0.76 9.94 -8.13
C SER A 14 -0.03 9.34 -6.92
N ILE A 15 -0.31 8.07 -6.63
CA ILE A 15 0.39 7.40 -5.52
C ILE A 15 1.90 7.31 -5.79
N LEU A 16 2.29 7.19 -7.06
CA LEU A 16 3.69 7.17 -7.45
C LEU A 16 4.39 8.48 -7.08
N GLU A 17 3.76 9.61 -7.38
CA GLU A 17 4.29 10.93 -7.02
C GLU A 17 4.37 11.12 -5.52
N GLU A 18 3.36 10.68 -4.80
CA GLU A 18 3.30 10.81 -3.34
C GLU A 18 4.37 9.96 -2.66
N VAL A 19 4.57 8.73 -3.12
CA VAL A 19 5.62 7.85 -2.61
C VAL A 19 7.01 8.42 -2.91
N GLU A 20 7.23 8.95 -4.12
CA GLU A 20 8.50 9.59 -4.47
C GLU A 20 8.81 10.77 -3.58
N LYS A 21 7.83 11.64 -3.37
CA LYS A 21 7.95 12.79 -2.46
C LYS A 21 8.33 12.36 -1.05
N ALA A 22 7.67 11.32 -0.56
CA ALA A 22 7.93 10.77 0.77
C ALA A 22 9.35 10.22 0.87
N ILE A 23 9.81 9.48 -0.13
CA ILE A 23 11.17 8.94 -0.17
C ILE A 23 12.19 10.07 -0.12
N LEU A 24 12.02 11.08 -0.97
CA LEU A 24 12.95 12.22 -1.02
C LEU A 24 13.00 12.97 0.32
N ARG A 25 11.84 13.23 0.91
CA ARG A 25 11.76 13.93 2.20
C ARG A 25 12.45 13.13 3.31
N GLU A 26 12.17 11.84 3.40
CA GLU A 26 12.69 11.00 4.48
C GLU A 26 14.19 10.73 4.33
N THR A 27 14.66 10.54 3.10
CA THR A 27 16.09 10.33 2.86
C THR A 27 16.90 11.62 3.10
N GLU A 28 16.35 12.78 2.79
CA GLU A 28 16.97 14.07 3.13
C GLU A 28 17.12 14.23 4.65
N ASN A 29 16.19 13.68 5.41
CA ASN A 29 16.24 13.69 6.87
C ASN A 29 17.15 12.59 7.46
N GLY A 30 17.83 11.83 6.60
CA GLY A 30 18.79 10.82 7.01
C GLY A 30 18.22 9.45 7.31
N TYR A 31 16.94 9.21 7.00
CA TYR A 31 16.31 7.91 7.26
C TYR A 31 16.54 6.93 6.13
N LYS A 32 16.83 5.69 6.49
CA LYS A 32 16.82 4.56 5.56
C LYS A 32 15.41 3.96 5.56
N LEU A 33 14.85 3.77 4.38
CA LEU A 33 13.47 3.32 4.22
C LEU A 33 13.37 1.89 3.72
N LYS A 34 12.27 1.27 4.11
CA LYS A 34 11.79 0.00 3.57
C LYS A 34 10.31 0.15 3.30
N VAL A 35 9.83 -0.40 2.21
CA VAL A 35 8.41 -0.35 1.85
C VAL A 35 7.81 -1.74 1.98
N CYS A 36 6.66 -1.82 2.65
CA CYS A 36 5.89 -3.05 2.78
C CYS A 36 4.51 -2.82 2.18
N ILE A 37 4.03 -3.77 1.40
CA ILE A 37 2.70 -3.71 0.79
C ILE A 37 1.90 -4.93 1.25
N GLY A 38 0.65 -4.69 1.60
CA GLY A 38 -0.26 -5.76 1.97
C GLY A 38 -1.69 -5.39 1.64
N THR A 39 -2.54 -6.40 1.52
CA THR A 39 -3.98 -6.21 1.29
C THR A 39 -4.73 -7.13 2.23
N ASP A 40 -5.75 -6.59 2.87
CA ASP A 40 -6.67 -7.35 3.71
C ASP A 40 -8.09 -7.15 3.21
N SER A 41 -8.96 -8.13 3.47
CA SER A 41 -10.34 -8.06 3.05
C SER A 41 -11.26 -8.42 4.20
N GLN A 42 -12.48 -7.86 4.14
CA GLN A 42 -13.51 -8.11 5.15
C GLN A 42 -14.85 -8.28 4.46
N VAL A 43 -15.53 -9.39 4.76
CA VAL A 43 -16.89 -9.63 4.27
C VAL A 43 -17.88 -8.91 5.16
N LYS A 44 -18.69 -8.08 4.55
CA LYS A 44 -19.83 -7.40 5.16
C LYS A 44 -21.12 -8.13 4.76
N SER A 45 -22.26 -7.68 5.24
CA SER A 45 -23.55 -8.35 4.98
C SER A 45 -23.89 -8.46 3.49
N SER A 46 -23.49 -7.51 2.66
CA SER A 46 -23.88 -7.43 1.26
C SER A 46 -22.71 -7.29 0.29
N HIS A 47 -21.48 -7.17 0.80
CA HIS A 47 -20.31 -6.89 -0.04
C HIS A 47 -19.02 -7.32 0.63
N THR A 48 -17.90 -7.20 -0.08
CA THR A 48 -16.56 -7.43 0.44
C THR A 48 -15.76 -6.15 0.30
N ASP A 49 -15.13 -5.72 1.40
CA ASP A 49 -14.21 -4.57 1.40
C ASP A 49 -12.77 -5.05 1.32
N PHE A 50 -11.96 -4.37 0.51
CA PHE A 50 -10.52 -4.61 0.42
C PHE A 50 -9.79 -3.33 0.82
N ALA A 51 -8.76 -3.47 1.63
CA ALA A 51 -7.86 -2.38 1.98
C ALA A 51 -6.44 -2.77 1.60
N THR A 52 -5.84 -1.99 0.71
CA THR A 52 -4.44 -2.16 0.31
C THR A 52 -3.63 -1.07 0.98
N VAL A 53 -2.51 -1.44 1.60
CA VAL A 53 -1.67 -0.50 2.32
C VAL A 53 -0.26 -0.49 1.73
N ILE A 54 0.33 0.70 1.65
CA ILE A 54 1.74 0.91 1.38
C ILE A 54 2.31 1.50 2.66
N VAL A 55 3.18 0.75 3.34
CA VAL A 55 3.81 1.19 4.58
C VAL A 55 5.24 1.56 4.27
N LEU A 56 5.65 2.77 4.65
CA LEU A 56 7.04 3.21 4.58
C LEU A 56 7.61 3.16 5.99
N LEU A 57 8.56 2.26 6.20
CA LEU A 57 9.21 2.07 7.49
C LEU A 57 10.56 2.77 7.50
N ARG A 58 10.79 3.60 8.51
CA ARG A 58 12.10 4.18 8.78
C ARG A 58 12.87 3.19 9.65
N GLU A 59 14.08 2.87 9.27
CA GLU A 59 14.92 1.99 10.10
C GLU A 59 15.03 2.58 11.51
N HIS A 60 14.57 1.83 12.52
CA HIS A 60 14.59 2.20 13.95
C HIS A 60 13.71 3.40 14.36
N HIS A 61 12.89 3.95 13.46
CA HIS A 61 12.15 5.19 13.72
C HIS A 61 10.67 5.16 13.33
N GLY A 62 10.04 3.98 13.39
CA GLY A 62 8.63 3.85 13.07
C GLY A 62 8.34 4.02 11.59
N GLY A 63 7.14 4.43 11.26
CA GLY A 63 6.74 4.56 9.87
C GLY A 63 5.40 5.25 9.68
N PHE A 64 4.96 5.30 8.44
CA PHE A 64 3.67 5.85 8.06
C PHE A 64 3.12 5.07 6.88
N MET A 65 1.86 5.28 6.54
CA MET A 65 1.23 4.47 5.49
C MET A 65 0.25 5.24 4.64
N TYR A 66 0.02 4.70 3.46
CA TYR A 66 -1.04 5.10 2.56
C TYR A 66 -2.01 3.94 2.41
N ILE A 67 -3.30 4.23 2.34
CA ILE A 67 -4.36 3.22 2.31
C ILE A 67 -5.27 3.47 1.12
N ALA A 68 -5.56 2.42 0.35
CA ALA A 68 -6.59 2.46 -0.68
C ALA A 68 -7.66 1.43 -0.34
N GLN A 69 -8.90 1.85 -0.36
CA GLN A 69 -10.05 0.99 -0.09
C GLN A 69 -10.85 0.76 -1.36
N GLU A 70 -11.23 -0.49 -1.58
CA GLU A 70 -12.06 -0.87 -2.69
C GLU A 70 -13.21 -1.73 -2.19
N LYS A 71 -14.39 -1.55 -2.77
CA LYS A 71 -15.59 -2.28 -2.41
C LYS A 71 -16.01 -3.16 -3.58
N SER A 72 -16.16 -4.45 -3.33
CA SER A 72 -16.78 -5.36 -4.28
C SER A 72 -18.25 -5.47 -3.94
N THR A 73 -19.12 -5.47 -4.95
CA THR A 73 -20.55 -5.69 -4.76
C THR A 73 -20.88 -7.14 -4.47
N LEU A 74 -19.91 -8.04 -4.60
CA LEU A 74 -20.08 -9.47 -4.39
C LEU A 74 -19.60 -9.87 -3.00
N LYS A 75 -20.34 -10.79 -2.39
CA LYS A 75 -19.93 -11.45 -1.17
C LYS A 75 -19.07 -12.64 -1.57
N MET A 76 -17.79 -12.60 -1.25
CA MET A 76 -16.81 -13.59 -1.70
C MET A 76 -16.46 -14.60 -0.62
N GLY A 77 -16.17 -15.84 -1.07
CA GLY A 77 -15.63 -16.86 -0.20
C GLY A 77 -14.15 -16.62 0.12
N ILE A 78 -13.63 -17.42 1.05
CA ILE A 78 -12.24 -17.28 1.53
C ILE A 78 -11.23 -17.40 0.40
N LYS A 79 -11.38 -18.38 -0.47
CA LYS A 79 -10.44 -18.62 -1.57
C LYS A 79 -10.35 -17.45 -2.54
N GLU A 80 -11.50 -16.94 -2.96
CA GLU A 80 -11.55 -15.78 -3.87
C GLU A 80 -10.93 -14.54 -3.24
N ARG A 81 -11.23 -14.32 -1.94
CA ARG A 81 -10.67 -13.18 -1.20
C ARG A 81 -9.16 -13.26 -1.12
N MET A 82 -8.61 -14.43 -0.80
CA MET A 82 -7.16 -14.64 -0.72
C MET A 82 -6.48 -14.37 -2.05
N LEU A 83 -7.04 -14.85 -3.14
CA LEU A 83 -6.49 -14.62 -4.48
C LEU A 83 -6.49 -13.14 -4.85
N LEU A 84 -7.58 -12.43 -4.54
CA LEU A 84 -7.69 -11.01 -4.84
C LEU A 84 -6.80 -10.15 -3.93
N GLU A 85 -6.64 -10.53 -2.67
CA GLU A 85 -5.70 -9.85 -1.77
C GLU A 85 -4.28 -9.92 -2.33
N VAL A 86 -3.84 -11.10 -2.75
CA VAL A 86 -2.51 -11.28 -3.35
C VAL A 86 -2.39 -10.49 -4.64
N GLN A 87 -3.39 -10.56 -5.51
CA GLN A 87 -3.39 -9.86 -6.78
C GLN A 87 -3.27 -8.33 -6.59
N LYS A 88 -4.06 -7.78 -5.69
CA LYS A 88 -4.04 -6.33 -5.42
C LYS A 88 -2.69 -5.88 -4.85
N SER A 89 -2.09 -6.66 -3.97
CA SER A 89 -0.77 -6.37 -3.42
C SER A 89 0.31 -6.41 -4.51
N ILE A 90 0.27 -7.41 -5.37
CA ILE A 90 1.23 -7.53 -6.48
C ILE A 90 1.08 -6.40 -7.48
N GLU A 91 -0.14 -6.05 -7.86
CA GLU A 91 -0.39 -4.93 -8.77
C GLU A 91 0.15 -3.61 -8.21
N THR A 92 -0.08 -3.39 -6.91
CA THR A 92 0.45 -2.21 -6.22
C THR A 92 1.97 -2.21 -6.21
N ALA A 93 2.59 -3.36 -5.92
CA ALA A 93 4.04 -3.49 -5.93
C ALA A 93 4.62 -3.18 -7.32
N TYR A 94 4.03 -3.72 -8.37
CA TYR A 94 4.47 -3.43 -9.73
C TYR A 94 4.36 -1.95 -10.09
N SER A 95 3.34 -1.27 -9.57
CA SER A 95 3.14 0.15 -9.88
C SER A 95 4.22 1.05 -9.32
N ILE A 96 4.94 0.62 -8.28
CA ILE A 96 5.96 1.44 -7.61
C ILE A 96 7.35 0.83 -7.59
N CYS A 97 7.53 -0.43 -8.06
CA CYS A 97 8.81 -1.13 -7.92
C CYS A 97 9.97 -0.43 -8.66
N ASP A 98 9.72 0.14 -9.83
CA ASP A 98 10.76 0.85 -10.58
C ASP A 98 11.24 2.09 -9.83
N LEU A 99 10.31 2.80 -9.21
CA LEU A 99 10.62 3.96 -8.38
C LEU A 99 11.51 3.56 -7.19
N LEU A 100 11.14 2.49 -6.51
CA LEU A 100 11.90 2.01 -5.34
C LEU A 100 13.30 1.55 -5.74
N ASP A 101 13.42 0.97 -6.93
CA ASP A 101 14.70 0.53 -7.48
C ASP A 101 15.63 1.73 -7.74
N ILE A 102 15.08 2.82 -8.30
CA ILE A 102 15.83 4.05 -8.56
C ILE A 102 16.43 4.61 -7.26
N TYR A 103 15.68 4.58 -6.17
CA TYR A 103 16.11 5.13 -4.88
C TYR A 103 16.72 4.10 -3.93
N ASP A 104 16.93 2.87 -4.41
CA ASP A 104 17.51 1.77 -3.63
C ASP A 104 16.74 1.51 -2.33
N VAL A 105 15.42 1.47 -2.43
CA VAL A 105 14.52 1.19 -1.29
C VAL A 105 14.03 -0.25 -1.37
N ASP A 106 14.19 -1.00 -0.28
CA ASP A 106 13.75 -2.39 -0.21
C ASP A 106 12.22 -2.49 -0.21
N LEU A 107 11.71 -3.50 -0.90
CA LEU A 107 10.28 -3.77 -1.02
C LEU A 107 9.96 -5.17 -0.53
N GLU A 108 8.94 -5.27 0.33
CA GLU A 108 8.35 -6.54 0.73
C GLU A 108 6.86 -6.53 0.43
N VAL A 109 6.36 -7.65 -0.08
CA VAL A 109 4.92 -7.87 -0.27
C VAL A 109 4.49 -8.93 0.73
N HIS A 110 3.50 -8.58 1.55
CA HIS A 110 2.99 -9.47 2.58
C HIS A 110 1.70 -10.14 2.09
N ALA A 111 1.69 -11.47 2.13
CA ALA A 111 0.54 -12.29 1.78
C ALA A 111 0.24 -13.20 2.98
N ASP A 112 -0.86 -12.94 3.67
CA ASP A 112 -1.29 -13.75 4.83
C ASP A 112 -2.30 -14.80 4.42
#